data_3602840cfbf0731f77ec324ed649182b
#
_entry.id   3602840cfbf0731f77ec324ed649182b
#
_cell.length_a   1.000
_cell.length_b   1.000
_cell.length_c   1.000
_cell.angle_alpha   90.00
_cell.angle_beta   90.00
_cell.angle_gamma   90.00
#
_symmetry.space_group_name_H-M   'P 1'
#
loop_
_entity.id
_entity.type
_entity.pdbx_description
1 polymer ?
#
loop_
_entity_poly.entity_id
_entity_poly.type
_entity_poly.pdbx_seq_one_letter_code
_entity_poly.pdbx_strand_id
1 'polypeptide(L)'
;MTGKISEGNALVLKYINSKDAYSNQCRNEALFVYPYLVMNFEGNKLKTFDFIEKTDFDLTGNHLHAYMATNLYLNNQQSQKALQIASNINPSNQYLSLPFWQLEMGYANLNDLKLDAAKTALQNFIGNFKGQFYVKDAYEKLSWIAYIQGDQAKAKAYRSNVLSKGNDITDADKQALQNAKKGTWPHPILLRARLLSDGGYQQQALAILAGKTSNDFEKAADKTEFAYRLGRIYDLAGQPDQAIPFYTSAIEKGANQPEYFAARAALQIGLIYEQKGNSSLAITFFNTCLEMKNHAFKNSLDQKAKTGIQRCLRK
;
A
#
# COMPACT_ATOMS: atom_id res chain seq x y z
N MET A 1 -2.51 11.49 20.82
CA MET A 1 -2.97 12.56 19.90
C MET A 1 -4.37 12.94 20.33
N THR A 2 -4.53 14.20 20.67
CA THR A 2 -5.76 14.78 21.16
C THR A 2 -6.78 14.87 20.04
N GLY A 3 -8.06 14.57 20.26
CA GLY A 3 -9.15 14.55 19.28
C GLY A 3 -9.46 15.85 18.52
N LYS A 4 -8.45 16.67 18.25
CA LYS A 4 -8.56 17.97 17.58
C LYS A 4 -8.07 17.98 16.13
N ILE A 5 -8.09 16.81 15.49
CA ILE A 5 -7.64 16.66 14.08
C ILE A 5 -8.48 17.54 13.14
N SER A 6 -9.79 17.54 13.33
CA SER A 6 -10.71 18.33 12.53
C SER A 6 -10.49 19.82 12.68
N GLU A 7 -10.24 20.30 13.92
CA GLU A 7 -9.89 21.70 14.19
C GLU A 7 -8.55 22.07 13.54
N GLY A 8 -7.54 21.21 13.65
CA GLY A 8 -6.23 21.40 13.02
C GLY A 8 -6.32 21.50 11.50
N ASN A 9 -7.07 20.58 10.86
CA ASN A 9 -7.30 20.61 9.43
C ASN A 9 -8.05 21.88 8.98
N ALA A 10 -9.03 22.33 9.76
CA ALA A 10 -9.76 23.56 9.47
C ALA A 10 -8.84 24.81 9.55
N LEU A 11 -7.92 24.84 10.51
CA LEU A 11 -6.93 25.92 10.62
C LEU A 11 -5.96 25.94 9.44
N VAL A 12 -5.44 24.76 9.03
CA VAL A 12 -4.54 24.66 7.86
C VAL A 12 -5.27 25.11 6.60
N LEU A 13 -6.52 24.70 6.41
CA LEU A 13 -7.32 25.10 5.26
C LEU A 13 -7.62 26.61 5.25
N LYS A 14 -7.95 27.18 6.42
CA LYS A 14 -8.13 28.64 6.58
C LYS A 14 -6.84 29.38 6.20
N TYR A 15 -5.68 28.88 6.63
CA TYR A 15 -4.37 29.44 6.28
C TYR A 15 -4.11 29.36 4.77
N ILE A 16 -4.35 28.22 4.13
CA ILE A 16 -4.20 28.05 2.68
C ILE A 16 -5.05 29.05 1.89
N ASN A 17 -6.27 29.34 2.37
CA ASN A 17 -7.23 30.22 1.72
C ASN A 17 -7.04 31.71 2.09
N SER A 18 -6.16 32.03 3.02
CA SER A 18 -5.85 33.41 3.41
C SER A 18 -5.12 34.14 2.27
N LYS A 19 -5.50 35.40 2.05
CA LYS A 19 -4.86 36.29 1.07
C LYS A 19 -3.79 37.19 1.72
N ASP A 20 -3.50 36.96 2.99
CA ASP A 20 -2.52 37.72 3.76
C ASP A 20 -1.09 37.42 3.29
N ALA A 21 -0.23 38.44 3.18
CA ALA A 21 1.16 38.29 2.73
C ALA A 21 1.98 37.36 3.64
N TYR A 22 1.70 37.32 4.94
CA TYR A 22 2.31 36.38 5.89
C TYR A 22 1.94 34.92 5.60
N SER A 23 0.73 34.71 5.11
CA SER A 23 0.24 33.38 4.75
C SER A 23 0.92 32.77 3.53
N ASN A 24 1.53 33.58 2.68
CA ASN A 24 2.21 33.09 1.48
C ASN A 24 3.56 32.40 1.79
N GLN A 25 4.20 32.73 2.91
CA GLN A 25 5.55 32.22 3.23
C GLN A 25 5.58 30.69 3.44
N CYS A 26 4.57 30.13 4.11
CA CYS A 26 4.47 28.68 4.38
C CYS A 26 3.32 28.02 3.64
N ARG A 27 2.78 28.70 2.60
CA ARG A 27 1.62 28.16 1.85
C ARG A 27 1.94 26.83 1.15
N ASN A 28 3.14 26.70 0.60
CA ASN A 28 3.58 25.47 -0.07
C ASN A 28 3.64 24.29 0.90
N GLU A 29 4.14 24.52 2.11
CA GLU A 29 4.19 23.53 3.18
C GLU A 29 2.78 23.17 3.68
N ALA A 30 1.91 24.16 3.82
CA ALA A 30 0.51 23.93 4.20
C ALA A 30 -0.24 23.13 3.14
N LEU A 31 -0.04 23.44 1.87
CA LEU A 31 -0.58 22.67 0.73
C LEU A 31 -0.07 21.23 0.73
N PHE A 32 1.20 21.01 1.05
CA PHE A 32 1.78 19.66 1.18
C PHE A 32 1.18 18.90 2.37
N VAL A 33 1.04 19.55 3.53
CA VAL A 33 0.62 18.89 4.78
C VAL A 33 -0.88 18.56 4.77
N TYR A 34 -1.73 19.43 4.23
CA TYR A 34 -3.18 19.27 4.31
C TYR A 34 -3.71 17.95 3.74
N PRO A 35 -3.35 17.52 2.52
CA PRO A 35 -3.80 16.25 1.97
C PRO A 35 -3.35 15.05 2.80
N TYR A 36 -2.15 15.08 3.38
CA TYR A 36 -1.68 14.03 4.28
C TYR A 36 -2.51 13.95 5.57
N LEU A 37 -2.88 15.09 6.15
CA LEU A 37 -3.72 15.13 7.34
C LEU A 37 -5.12 14.57 7.04
N VAL A 38 -5.73 14.98 5.94
CA VAL A 38 -7.06 14.49 5.52
C VAL A 38 -7.01 12.99 5.23
N MET A 39 -5.99 12.52 4.49
CA MET A 39 -5.85 11.10 4.15
C MET A 39 -5.63 10.22 5.38
N ASN A 40 -4.68 10.58 6.23
CA ASN A 40 -4.18 9.68 7.27
C ASN A 40 -4.94 9.79 8.60
N PHE A 41 -5.55 10.94 8.88
CA PHE A 41 -6.24 11.17 10.15
C PHE A 41 -7.76 11.28 10.03
N GLU A 42 -8.28 11.86 8.94
CA GLU A 42 -9.72 11.81 8.66
C GLU A 42 -10.11 10.54 7.91
N GLY A 43 -9.16 9.89 7.22
CA GLY A 43 -9.42 8.72 6.36
C GLY A 43 -10.27 9.04 5.13
N ASN A 44 -10.35 10.31 4.75
CA ASN A 44 -11.24 10.77 3.70
C ASN A 44 -10.52 10.88 2.35
N LYS A 45 -10.50 9.77 1.62
CA LYS A 45 -9.86 9.67 0.29
C LYS A 45 -10.47 10.63 -0.72
N LEU A 46 -11.79 10.73 -0.78
CA LEU A 46 -12.48 11.58 -1.74
C LEU A 46 -12.10 13.04 -1.54
N LYS A 47 -12.18 13.53 -0.31
CA LYS A 47 -11.79 14.90 0.04
C LYS A 47 -10.32 15.18 -0.28
N THR A 48 -9.43 14.21 -0.05
CA THR A 48 -7.99 14.34 -0.35
C THR A 48 -7.74 14.52 -1.83
N PHE A 49 -8.28 13.63 -2.67
CA PHE A 49 -8.03 13.69 -4.12
C PHE A 49 -8.79 14.83 -4.79
N ASP A 50 -10.01 15.12 -4.35
CA ASP A 50 -10.76 16.30 -4.81
C ASP A 50 -9.98 17.61 -4.51
N PHE A 51 -9.34 17.69 -3.34
CA PHE A 51 -8.48 18.82 -2.99
C PHE A 51 -7.25 18.90 -3.91
N ILE A 52 -6.56 17.78 -4.17
CA ILE A 52 -5.40 17.75 -5.06
C ILE A 52 -5.81 18.14 -6.49
N GLU A 53 -6.94 17.68 -6.99
CA GLU A 53 -7.42 17.93 -8.36
C GLU A 53 -7.97 19.35 -8.57
N LYS A 54 -8.56 19.96 -7.54
CA LYS A 54 -9.16 21.30 -7.62
C LYS A 54 -8.23 22.43 -7.20
N THR A 55 -7.16 22.12 -6.48
CA THR A 55 -6.17 23.11 -6.07
C THR A 55 -5.13 23.28 -7.17
N ASP A 56 -4.73 24.51 -7.42
CA ASP A 56 -3.67 24.83 -8.38
C ASP A 56 -2.30 24.47 -7.80
N PHE A 57 -1.99 23.17 -7.82
CA PHE A 57 -0.68 22.64 -7.46
C PHE A 57 0.25 22.72 -8.65
N ASP A 58 1.43 23.28 -8.46
CA ASP A 58 2.51 23.10 -9.42
C ASP A 58 3.12 21.69 -9.27
N LEU A 59 2.56 20.73 -10.01
CA LEU A 59 3.03 19.35 -10.01
C LEU A 59 4.19 19.10 -10.99
N THR A 60 4.67 20.12 -11.68
CA THR A 60 5.79 20.03 -12.62
C THR A 60 7.04 20.73 -12.11
N GLY A 61 6.90 21.89 -11.50
CA GLY A 61 8.00 22.71 -10.99
C GLY A 61 8.22 22.60 -9.49
N ASN A 62 7.15 22.35 -8.70
CA ASN A 62 7.29 22.17 -7.26
C ASN A 62 7.41 20.68 -6.89
N HIS A 63 8.65 20.24 -6.68
CA HIS A 63 8.95 18.85 -6.37
C HIS A 63 8.30 18.33 -5.08
N LEU A 64 8.05 19.20 -4.09
CA LEU A 64 7.38 18.82 -2.85
C LEU A 64 5.91 18.47 -3.10
N HIS A 65 5.21 19.30 -3.87
CA HIS A 65 3.81 19.05 -4.24
C HIS A 65 3.69 17.80 -5.12
N ALA A 66 4.56 17.68 -6.10
CA ALA A 66 4.58 16.53 -6.99
C ALA A 66 4.87 15.22 -6.24
N TYR A 67 5.84 15.23 -5.31
CA TYR A 67 6.14 14.07 -4.46
C TYR A 67 4.95 13.70 -3.56
N MET A 68 4.33 14.67 -2.92
CA MET A 68 3.13 14.45 -2.10
C MET A 68 2.02 13.78 -2.91
N ALA A 69 1.69 14.34 -4.07
CA ALA A 69 0.63 13.80 -4.91
C ALA A 69 0.98 12.38 -5.41
N THR A 70 2.21 12.16 -5.90
CA THR A 70 2.70 10.84 -6.34
C THR A 70 2.58 9.82 -5.22
N ASN A 71 3.05 10.12 -4.02
CA ASN A 71 3.02 9.23 -2.88
C ASN A 71 1.59 8.89 -2.45
N LEU A 72 0.70 9.89 -2.37
CA LEU A 72 -0.70 9.67 -2.02
C LEU A 72 -1.45 8.84 -3.07
N TYR A 73 -1.24 9.10 -4.35
CA TYR A 73 -1.83 8.30 -5.42
C TYR A 73 -1.32 6.86 -5.42
N LEU A 74 0.01 6.66 -5.28
CA LEU A 74 0.61 5.33 -5.26
C LEU A 74 0.08 4.48 -4.09
N ASN A 75 0.04 5.05 -2.88
CA ASN A 75 -0.43 4.36 -1.68
C ASN A 75 -1.95 4.12 -1.67
N ASN A 76 -2.69 4.68 -2.62
CA ASN A 76 -4.13 4.51 -2.75
C ASN A 76 -4.58 3.83 -4.05
N GLN A 77 -3.76 2.92 -4.57
CA GLN A 77 -4.05 2.10 -5.76
C GLN A 77 -4.32 2.93 -7.04
N GLN A 78 -3.57 4.00 -7.22
CA GLN A 78 -3.63 4.85 -8.42
C GLN A 78 -2.24 5.02 -9.05
N SER A 79 -1.55 3.89 -9.28
CA SER A 79 -0.17 3.86 -9.78
C SER A 79 -0.02 4.58 -11.12
N GLN A 80 -1.04 4.57 -11.97
CA GLN A 80 -1.00 5.27 -13.26
C GLN A 80 -0.91 6.80 -13.07
N LYS A 81 -1.73 7.39 -12.19
CA LYS A 81 -1.65 8.83 -11.87
C LYS A 81 -0.32 9.18 -11.20
N ALA A 82 0.13 8.35 -10.26
CA ALA A 82 1.42 8.54 -9.61
C ALA A 82 2.56 8.58 -10.63
N LEU A 83 2.59 7.61 -11.56
CA LEU A 83 3.61 7.53 -12.59
C LEU A 83 3.55 8.71 -13.57
N GLN A 84 2.35 9.15 -13.95
CA GLN A 84 2.17 10.33 -14.79
C GLN A 84 2.78 11.58 -14.16
N ILE A 85 2.54 11.84 -12.88
CA ILE A 85 3.13 12.98 -12.17
C ILE A 85 4.64 12.82 -12.09
N ALA A 86 5.13 11.67 -11.62
CA ALA A 86 6.56 11.43 -11.45
C ALA A 86 7.36 11.54 -12.74
N SER A 87 6.77 11.21 -13.90
CA SER A 87 7.42 11.28 -15.21
C SER A 87 7.43 12.69 -15.83
N ASN A 88 6.58 13.60 -15.35
CA ASN A 88 6.42 14.95 -15.90
C ASN A 88 7.15 16.03 -15.08
N ILE A 89 7.91 15.64 -14.07
CA ILE A 89 8.67 16.58 -13.24
C ILE A 89 9.77 17.22 -14.09
N ASN A 90 9.82 18.55 -14.04
CA ASN A 90 10.93 19.30 -14.60
C ASN A 90 12.17 19.10 -13.71
N PRO A 91 13.30 18.57 -14.21
CA PRO A 91 14.55 18.46 -13.47
C PRO A 91 15.18 19.84 -13.26
N SER A 92 14.54 20.74 -12.52
CA SER A 92 15.10 22.05 -12.20
C SER A 92 16.17 21.92 -11.13
N ASN A 93 17.24 22.72 -11.27
CA ASN A 93 18.36 22.78 -10.33
C ASN A 93 17.99 23.37 -8.94
N GLN A 94 16.72 23.68 -8.72
CA GLN A 94 16.29 24.40 -7.52
C GLN A 94 15.95 23.50 -6.33
N TYR A 95 15.90 22.18 -6.51
CA TYR A 95 15.54 21.30 -5.42
C TYR A 95 16.54 20.18 -5.26
N LEU A 96 16.76 19.80 -3.98
CA LEU A 96 17.44 18.57 -3.63
C LEU A 96 16.94 17.44 -4.53
N SER A 97 17.86 16.83 -5.26
CA SER A 97 17.60 15.58 -5.95
C SER A 97 16.97 14.61 -4.93
N LEU A 98 15.67 14.38 -5.03
CA LEU A 98 14.98 13.42 -4.18
C LEU A 98 15.16 12.03 -4.81
N PRO A 99 16.12 11.20 -4.37
CA PRO A 99 16.29 9.84 -4.89
C PRO A 99 15.01 9.01 -4.75
N PHE A 100 14.13 9.40 -3.83
CA PHE A 100 12.81 8.80 -3.61
C PHE A 100 11.90 8.83 -4.85
N TRP A 101 12.09 9.74 -5.80
CA TRP A 101 11.40 9.67 -7.10
C TRP A 101 11.64 8.35 -7.81
N GLN A 102 12.88 7.90 -7.81
CA GLN A 102 13.23 6.64 -8.43
C GLN A 102 12.63 5.45 -7.68
N LEU A 103 12.50 5.54 -6.36
CA LEU A 103 11.82 4.53 -5.55
C LEU A 103 10.33 4.48 -5.89
N GLU A 104 9.63 5.63 -5.90
CA GLU A 104 8.20 5.72 -6.22
C GLU A 104 7.91 5.26 -7.66
N MET A 105 8.75 5.66 -8.62
CA MET A 105 8.65 5.15 -10.01
C MET A 105 8.90 3.64 -10.07
N GLY A 106 9.82 3.14 -9.26
CA GLY A 106 10.07 1.70 -9.13
C GLY A 106 8.84 0.94 -8.67
N TYR A 107 8.17 1.41 -7.63
CA TYR A 107 6.93 0.80 -7.14
C TYR A 107 5.78 0.91 -8.13
N ALA A 108 5.56 2.09 -8.73
CA ALA A 108 4.49 2.31 -9.69
C ALA A 108 4.62 1.40 -10.92
N ASN A 109 5.85 1.30 -11.47
CA ASN A 109 6.12 0.39 -12.60
C ASN A 109 6.01 -1.09 -12.20
N LEU A 110 6.47 -1.46 -11.00
CA LEU A 110 6.34 -2.82 -10.49
C LEU A 110 4.87 -3.23 -10.35
N ASN A 111 4.04 -2.34 -9.84
CA ASN A 111 2.61 -2.53 -9.70
C ASN A 111 1.88 -2.66 -11.05
N ASP A 112 2.44 -2.11 -12.12
CA ASP A 112 1.95 -2.27 -13.51
C ASP A 112 2.63 -3.45 -14.25
N LEU A 113 3.45 -4.23 -13.54
CA LEU A 113 4.28 -5.32 -14.09
C LEU A 113 5.22 -4.88 -15.22
N LYS A 114 5.56 -3.61 -15.31
CA LYS A 114 6.61 -3.05 -16.18
C LYS A 114 7.98 -3.35 -15.56
N LEU A 115 8.35 -4.63 -15.55
CA LEU A 115 9.45 -5.15 -14.73
C LEU A 115 10.81 -4.51 -15.04
N ASP A 116 11.13 -4.23 -16.31
CA ASP A 116 12.40 -3.61 -16.69
C ASP A 116 12.47 -2.14 -16.28
N ALA A 117 11.39 -1.39 -16.44
CA ALA A 117 11.30 0.00 -15.98
C ALA A 117 11.38 0.07 -14.44
N ALA A 118 10.68 -0.82 -13.73
CA ALA A 118 10.76 -0.94 -12.28
C ALA A 118 12.19 -1.24 -11.80
N LYS A 119 12.86 -2.21 -12.45
CA LYS A 119 14.24 -2.58 -12.16
C LYS A 119 15.19 -1.40 -12.32
N THR A 120 15.11 -0.69 -13.45
CA THR A 120 15.95 0.48 -13.74
C THR A 120 15.75 1.55 -12.67
N ALA A 121 14.51 1.89 -12.34
CA ALA A 121 14.20 2.91 -11.34
C ALA A 121 14.73 2.51 -9.93
N LEU A 122 14.51 1.27 -9.50
CA LEU A 122 15.01 0.79 -8.20
C LEU A 122 16.54 0.74 -8.14
N GLN A 123 17.21 0.37 -9.23
CA GLN A 123 18.67 0.40 -9.32
C GLN A 123 19.22 1.82 -9.25
N ASN A 124 18.56 2.77 -9.93
CA ASN A 124 18.90 4.20 -9.86
C ASN A 124 18.71 4.74 -8.44
N PHE A 125 17.62 4.35 -7.74
CA PHE A 125 17.45 4.70 -6.34
C PHE A 125 18.63 4.23 -5.50
N ILE A 126 18.95 2.95 -5.54
CA ILE A 126 20.03 2.36 -4.75
C ILE A 126 21.38 2.98 -5.09
N GLY A 127 21.66 3.27 -6.36
CA GLY A 127 22.92 3.85 -6.81
C GLY A 127 23.13 5.30 -6.39
N ASN A 128 22.07 6.08 -6.31
CA ASN A 128 22.13 7.52 -6.04
C ASN A 128 21.81 7.91 -4.59
N PHE A 129 21.06 7.06 -3.88
CA PHE A 129 20.68 7.33 -2.51
C PHE A 129 21.83 7.07 -1.54
N LYS A 130 22.23 8.10 -0.79
CA LYS A 130 23.34 8.01 0.19
C LYS A 130 22.88 7.58 1.59
N GLY A 131 21.56 7.50 1.81
CA GLY A 131 20.97 7.01 3.07
C GLY A 131 20.86 5.48 3.13
N GLN A 132 20.20 5.00 4.18
CA GLN A 132 20.06 3.56 4.47
C GLN A 132 18.59 3.09 4.49
N PHE A 133 17.62 4.02 4.39
CA PHE A 133 16.18 3.73 4.45
C PHE A 133 15.66 3.23 3.11
N TYR A 134 14.73 2.29 3.12
CA TYR A 134 14.12 1.65 1.95
C TYR A 134 15.09 0.90 1.04
N VAL A 135 16.36 0.75 1.47
CA VAL A 135 17.38 0.02 0.69
C VAL A 135 17.09 -1.48 0.69
N LYS A 136 16.72 -2.04 1.86
CA LYS A 136 16.33 -3.46 1.95
C LYS A 136 15.07 -3.74 1.15
N ASP A 137 14.08 -2.86 1.26
CA ASP A 137 12.83 -3.00 0.52
C ASP A 137 13.07 -2.92 -1.00
N ALA A 138 13.90 -1.97 -1.46
CA ALA A 138 14.25 -1.87 -2.88
C ALA A 138 14.95 -3.15 -3.40
N TYR A 139 15.88 -3.73 -2.63
CA TYR A 139 16.50 -5.01 -2.99
C TYR A 139 15.50 -6.18 -2.96
N GLU A 140 14.53 -6.18 -2.06
CA GLU A 140 13.46 -7.17 -2.07
C GLU A 140 12.65 -7.09 -3.37
N LYS A 141 12.26 -5.89 -3.81
CA LYS A 141 11.53 -5.68 -5.06
C LYS A 141 12.36 -6.11 -6.27
N LEU A 142 13.66 -5.82 -6.29
CA LEU A 142 14.58 -6.33 -7.33
C LEU A 142 14.66 -7.87 -7.32
N SER A 143 14.65 -8.48 -6.14
CA SER A 143 14.58 -9.95 -6.01
C SER A 143 13.28 -10.51 -6.58
N TRP A 144 12.13 -9.87 -6.34
CA TRP A 144 10.84 -10.27 -6.92
C TRP A 144 10.84 -10.13 -8.43
N ILE A 145 11.37 -9.03 -8.97
CA ILE A 145 11.46 -8.81 -10.42
C ILE A 145 12.27 -9.93 -11.07
N ALA A 146 13.48 -10.21 -10.57
CA ALA A 146 14.32 -11.27 -11.11
C ALA A 146 13.64 -12.64 -10.99
N TYR A 147 12.96 -12.91 -9.89
CA TYR A 147 12.21 -14.16 -9.68
C TYR A 147 11.05 -14.31 -10.67
N ILE A 148 10.25 -13.26 -10.90
CA ILE A 148 9.16 -13.26 -11.87
C ILE A 148 9.69 -13.46 -13.31
N GLN A 149 10.87 -12.90 -13.61
CA GLN A 149 11.56 -13.05 -14.90
C GLN A 149 12.25 -14.42 -15.07
N GLY A 150 12.24 -15.28 -14.04
CA GLY A 150 12.86 -16.61 -14.07
C GLY A 150 14.37 -16.61 -13.77
N ASP A 151 14.99 -15.45 -13.49
CA ASP A 151 16.43 -15.35 -13.16
C ASP A 151 16.67 -15.65 -11.68
N GLN A 152 16.71 -16.94 -11.37
CA GLN A 152 16.89 -17.44 -10.00
C GLN A 152 18.23 -17.00 -9.38
N ALA A 153 19.28 -16.87 -10.20
CA ALA A 153 20.61 -16.46 -9.71
C ALA A 153 20.57 -15.00 -9.23
N LYS A 154 20.03 -14.09 -10.05
CA LYS A 154 19.85 -12.68 -9.66
C LYS A 154 18.86 -12.52 -8.50
N ALA A 155 17.77 -13.28 -8.49
CA ALA A 155 16.81 -13.24 -7.40
C ALA A 155 17.48 -13.57 -6.04
N LYS A 156 18.33 -14.61 -6.00
CA LYS A 156 19.12 -14.98 -4.81
C LYS A 156 20.16 -13.90 -4.46
N ALA A 157 20.86 -13.35 -5.45
CA ALA A 157 21.84 -12.29 -5.22
C ALA A 157 21.21 -11.03 -4.61
N TYR A 158 20.06 -10.58 -5.15
CA TYR A 158 19.33 -9.46 -4.56
C TYR A 158 18.81 -9.76 -3.15
N ARG A 159 18.34 -10.97 -2.87
CA ARG A 159 17.98 -11.39 -1.51
C ARG A 159 19.16 -11.33 -0.55
N SER A 160 20.35 -11.72 -0.96
CA SER A 160 21.57 -11.60 -0.15
C SER A 160 21.88 -10.13 0.17
N ASN A 161 21.61 -9.21 -0.78
CA ASN A 161 21.74 -7.78 -0.53
C ASN A 161 20.71 -7.27 0.50
N VAL A 162 19.47 -7.81 0.53
CA VAL A 162 18.50 -7.49 1.60
C VAL A 162 19.07 -7.82 2.97
N LEU A 163 19.76 -8.95 3.11
CA LEU A 163 20.35 -9.35 4.40
C LEU A 163 21.48 -8.43 4.84
N SER A 164 22.30 -7.91 3.90
CA SER A 164 23.58 -7.25 4.19
C SER A 164 23.60 -5.72 3.97
N LYS A 165 22.67 -5.16 3.19
CA LYS A 165 22.65 -3.72 2.81
C LYS A 165 21.49 -2.99 3.46
N GLY A 166 21.65 -1.69 3.70
CA GLY A 166 20.64 -0.85 4.32
C GLY A 166 20.39 -1.14 5.79
N ASN A 167 19.50 -0.37 6.42
CA ASN A 167 19.05 -0.60 7.80
C ASN A 167 17.63 -1.19 7.82
N ASP A 168 17.14 -1.51 9.01
CA ASP A 168 15.81 -2.05 9.25
C ASP A 168 14.94 -1.12 10.13
N ILE A 169 15.09 0.19 9.96
CA ILE A 169 14.34 1.18 10.76
C ILE A 169 12.92 1.33 10.24
N THR A 170 12.72 1.38 8.91
CA THR A 170 11.37 1.48 8.34
C THR A 170 10.62 0.15 8.42
N ASP A 171 9.30 0.20 8.48
CA ASP A 171 8.50 -1.04 8.49
C ASP A 171 8.66 -1.84 7.18
N ALA A 172 8.89 -1.16 6.05
CA ALA A 172 9.17 -1.80 4.78
C ALA A 172 10.50 -2.58 4.83
N ASP A 173 11.58 -1.97 5.35
CA ASP A 173 12.89 -2.62 5.48
C ASP A 173 12.85 -3.78 6.49
N LYS A 174 12.14 -3.61 7.62
CA LYS A 174 11.93 -4.72 8.58
C LYS A 174 11.24 -5.90 7.93
N GLN A 175 10.19 -5.63 7.16
CA GLN A 175 9.44 -6.69 6.47
C GLN A 175 10.29 -7.37 5.40
N ALA A 176 11.03 -6.58 4.60
CA ALA A 176 11.95 -7.12 3.60
C ALA A 176 12.99 -8.04 4.23
N LEU A 177 13.59 -7.61 5.36
CA LEU A 177 14.57 -8.42 6.10
C LEU A 177 13.95 -9.72 6.62
N GLN A 178 12.73 -9.67 7.19
CA GLN A 178 12.02 -10.88 7.66
C GLN A 178 11.75 -11.85 6.51
N ASN A 179 11.30 -11.35 5.36
CA ASN A 179 11.03 -12.16 4.17
C ASN A 179 12.31 -12.78 3.63
N ALA A 180 13.41 -12.03 3.58
CA ALA A 180 14.70 -12.54 3.14
C ALA A 180 15.24 -13.68 4.04
N LYS A 181 15.07 -13.54 5.37
CA LYS A 181 15.44 -14.58 6.35
C LYS A 181 14.62 -15.87 6.18
N LYS A 182 13.34 -15.78 5.78
CA LYS A 182 12.51 -16.97 5.47
C LYS A 182 13.03 -17.77 4.27
N GLY A 183 13.79 -17.15 3.38
CA GLY A 183 14.42 -17.82 2.24
C GLY A 183 13.47 -18.24 1.10
N THR A 184 12.19 -17.90 1.16
CA THR A 184 11.19 -18.24 0.14
C THR A 184 10.70 -17.01 -0.61
N TRP A 185 10.15 -17.21 -1.81
CA TRP A 185 9.40 -16.19 -2.54
C TRP A 185 7.90 -16.50 -2.49
N PRO A 186 7.04 -15.48 -2.59
CA PRO A 186 5.62 -15.70 -2.83
C PRO A 186 5.39 -16.51 -4.12
N HIS A 187 4.26 -17.19 -4.23
CA HIS A 187 3.91 -17.88 -5.47
C HIS A 187 3.84 -16.88 -6.63
N PRO A 188 4.50 -17.13 -7.79
CA PRO A 188 4.67 -16.09 -8.84
C PRO A 188 3.36 -15.54 -9.37
N ILE A 189 2.34 -16.39 -9.54
CA ILE A 189 1.00 -15.99 -10.00
C ILE A 189 0.33 -15.06 -8.96
N LEU A 190 0.38 -15.44 -7.67
CA LEU A 190 -0.20 -14.66 -6.59
C LEU A 190 0.53 -13.33 -6.39
N LEU A 191 1.86 -13.33 -6.53
CA LEU A 191 2.67 -12.12 -6.47
C LEU A 191 2.28 -11.14 -7.60
N ARG A 192 2.16 -11.62 -8.84
CA ARG A 192 1.75 -10.78 -9.98
C ARG A 192 0.34 -10.21 -9.79
N ALA A 193 -0.63 -11.04 -9.37
CA ALA A 193 -1.98 -10.59 -9.07
C ALA A 193 -2.02 -9.55 -7.93
N ARG A 194 -1.20 -9.76 -6.89
CA ARG A 194 -1.02 -8.81 -5.79
C ARG A 194 -0.52 -7.46 -6.31
N LEU A 195 0.59 -7.46 -7.06
CA LEU A 195 1.22 -6.24 -7.56
C LEU A 195 0.24 -5.42 -8.40
N LEU A 196 -0.46 -6.05 -9.34
CA LEU A 196 -1.50 -5.39 -10.13
C LEU A 196 -2.62 -4.82 -9.25
N SER A 197 -3.11 -5.58 -8.28
CA SER A 197 -4.18 -5.13 -7.38
C SER A 197 -3.72 -3.97 -6.50
N ASP A 198 -2.50 -4.03 -5.98
CA ASP A 198 -1.91 -2.95 -5.18
C ASP A 198 -1.71 -1.67 -6.02
N GLY A 199 -1.56 -1.80 -7.35
CA GLY A 199 -1.46 -0.69 -8.31
C GLY A 199 -2.79 -0.09 -8.76
N GLY A 200 -3.92 -0.76 -8.47
CA GLY A 200 -5.25 -0.33 -8.94
C GLY A 200 -5.71 -1.01 -10.24
N TYR A 201 -4.96 -1.97 -10.75
CA TYR A 201 -5.25 -2.71 -11.99
C TYR A 201 -6.09 -3.96 -11.70
N GLN A 202 -7.30 -3.78 -11.13
CA GLN A 202 -8.11 -4.87 -10.61
C GLN A 202 -8.54 -5.87 -11.70
N GLN A 203 -8.91 -5.38 -12.89
CA GLN A 203 -9.30 -6.25 -14.01
C GLN A 203 -8.13 -7.12 -14.48
N GLN A 204 -6.93 -6.56 -14.59
CA GLN A 204 -5.74 -7.31 -14.96
C GLN A 204 -5.34 -8.31 -13.87
N ALA A 205 -5.50 -7.93 -12.58
CA ALA A 205 -5.28 -8.84 -11.46
C ALA A 205 -6.24 -10.03 -11.49
N LEU A 206 -7.53 -9.81 -11.79
CA LEU A 206 -8.50 -10.90 -12.01
C LEU A 206 -8.13 -11.78 -13.19
N ALA A 207 -7.68 -11.19 -14.31
CA ALA A 207 -7.26 -11.95 -15.48
C ALA A 207 -6.08 -12.92 -15.17
N ILE A 208 -5.14 -12.52 -14.30
CA ILE A 208 -4.05 -13.41 -13.85
C ILE A 208 -4.59 -14.64 -13.09
N LEU A 209 -5.69 -14.47 -12.34
CA LEU A 209 -6.30 -15.55 -11.54
C LEU A 209 -7.44 -16.28 -12.26
N ALA A 210 -7.83 -15.84 -13.45
CA ALA A 210 -8.93 -16.44 -14.20
C ALA A 210 -8.68 -17.92 -14.49
N GLY A 211 -9.73 -18.73 -14.33
CA GLY A 211 -9.67 -20.19 -14.56
C GLY A 211 -8.89 -20.98 -13.51
N LYS A 212 -8.35 -20.33 -12.47
CA LYS A 212 -7.65 -21.00 -11.37
C LYS A 212 -8.55 -21.26 -10.20
N THR A 213 -8.22 -22.29 -9.45
CA THR A 213 -8.87 -22.73 -8.21
C THR A 213 -7.84 -22.90 -7.11
N SER A 214 -8.26 -23.07 -5.87
CA SER A 214 -7.36 -23.41 -4.77
C SER A 214 -6.55 -24.68 -5.02
N ASN A 215 -7.03 -25.60 -5.86
CA ASN A 215 -6.35 -26.86 -6.14
C ASN A 215 -5.13 -26.70 -7.07
N ASP A 216 -5.03 -25.57 -7.78
CA ASP A 216 -3.87 -25.25 -8.61
C ASP A 216 -2.63 -24.83 -7.78
N PHE A 217 -2.74 -24.77 -6.47
CA PHE A 217 -1.67 -24.40 -5.54
C PHE A 217 -1.35 -25.60 -4.63
N GLU A 218 -0.07 -25.90 -4.47
CA GLU A 218 0.36 -27.02 -3.62
C GLU A 218 0.31 -26.67 -2.13
N LYS A 219 0.87 -25.50 -1.77
CA LYS A 219 1.02 -25.09 -0.38
C LYS A 219 -0.30 -24.59 0.20
N ALA A 220 -0.59 -24.99 1.43
CA ALA A 220 -1.77 -24.51 2.16
C ALA A 220 -1.82 -22.98 2.27
N ALA A 221 -0.67 -22.33 2.50
CA ALA A 221 -0.55 -20.88 2.54
C ALA A 221 -0.94 -20.23 1.20
N ASP A 222 -0.50 -20.80 0.06
CA ASP A 222 -0.84 -20.28 -1.27
C ASP A 222 -2.33 -20.46 -1.59
N LYS A 223 -2.95 -21.56 -1.14
CA LYS A 223 -4.41 -21.78 -1.26
C LYS A 223 -5.21 -20.72 -0.51
N THR A 224 -4.76 -20.39 0.70
CA THR A 224 -5.37 -19.33 1.52
C THR A 224 -5.12 -17.96 0.91
N GLU A 225 -3.89 -17.69 0.46
CA GLU A 225 -3.57 -16.44 -0.23
C GLU A 225 -4.41 -16.25 -1.49
N PHE A 226 -4.60 -17.29 -2.31
CA PHE A 226 -5.44 -17.24 -3.51
C PHE A 226 -6.85 -16.76 -3.20
N ALA A 227 -7.51 -17.38 -2.21
CA ALA A 227 -8.84 -16.97 -1.80
C ALA A 227 -8.84 -15.52 -1.27
N TYR A 228 -7.88 -15.17 -0.42
CA TYR A 228 -7.72 -13.80 0.08
C TYR A 228 -7.53 -12.79 -1.05
N ARG A 229 -6.68 -13.09 -2.07
CA ARG A 229 -6.43 -12.18 -3.21
C ARG A 229 -7.68 -11.94 -4.04
N LEU A 230 -8.46 -12.98 -4.34
CA LEU A 230 -9.75 -12.80 -5.03
C LEU A 230 -10.69 -11.89 -4.22
N GLY A 231 -10.86 -12.17 -2.92
CA GLY A 231 -11.65 -11.30 -2.05
C GLY A 231 -11.14 -9.85 -2.08
N ARG A 232 -9.82 -9.65 -1.98
CA ARG A 232 -9.23 -8.31 -1.98
C ARG A 232 -9.41 -7.56 -3.29
N ILE A 233 -9.28 -8.25 -4.42
CA ILE A 233 -9.45 -7.64 -5.75
C ILE A 233 -10.90 -7.21 -5.96
N TYR A 234 -11.89 -8.05 -5.63
CA TYR A 234 -13.30 -7.69 -5.71
C TYR A 234 -13.66 -6.53 -4.77
N ASP A 235 -13.16 -6.54 -3.54
CA ASP A 235 -13.36 -5.47 -2.57
C ASP A 235 -12.80 -4.13 -3.10
N LEU A 236 -11.57 -4.11 -3.60
CA LEU A 236 -10.96 -2.93 -4.22
C LEU A 236 -11.63 -2.48 -5.53
N ALA A 237 -12.28 -3.39 -6.24
CA ALA A 237 -13.09 -3.10 -7.41
C ALA A 237 -14.49 -2.52 -7.05
N GLY A 238 -14.79 -2.32 -5.77
CA GLY A 238 -16.09 -1.84 -5.31
C GLY A 238 -17.21 -2.88 -5.37
N GLN A 239 -16.85 -4.17 -5.35
CA GLN A 239 -17.76 -5.32 -5.43
C GLN A 239 -17.74 -6.14 -4.13
N PRO A 240 -18.12 -5.54 -2.97
CA PRO A 240 -17.98 -6.17 -1.66
C PRO A 240 -18.79 -7.45 -1.52
N ASP A 241 -19.93 -7.56 -2.18
CA ASP A 241 -20.75 -8.78 -2.13
C ASP A 241 -20.08 -9.97 -2.82
N GLN A 242 -19.30 -9.73 -3.85
CA GLN A 242 -18.46 -10.76 -4.48
C GLN A 242 -17.19 -11.05 -3.68
N ALA A 243 -16.69 -10.09 -2.90
CA ALA A 243 -15.50 -10.27 -2.07
C ALA A 243 -15.74 -11.18 -0.86
N ILE A 244 -16.92 -11.07 -0.21
CA ILE A 244 -17.24 -11.79 1.04
C ILE A 244 -17.06 -13.32 0.91
N PRO A 245 -17.58 -14.03 -0.10
CA PRO A 245 -17.40 -15.48 -0.23
C PRO A 245 -15.92 -15.91 -0.30
N PHE A 246 -15.09 -15.13 -1.01
CA PHE A 246 -13.67 -15.42 -1.12
C PHE A 246 -12.92 -15.15 0.19
N TYR A 247 -13.25 -14.07 0.88
CA TYR A 247 -12.69 -13.82 2.21
C TYR A 247 -13.12 -14.90 3.21
N THR A 248 -14.38 -15.36 3.17
CA THR A 248 -14.85 -16.48 4.01
C THR A 248 -14.05 -17.75 3.73
N SER A 249 -13.82 -18.07 2.44
CA SER A 249 -12.97 -19.21 2.07
C SER A 249 -11.52 -19.06 2.57
N ALA A 250 -10.98 -17.84 2.60
CA ALA A 250 -9.65 -17.59 3.16
C ALA A 250 -9.62 -17.80 4.69
N ILE A 251 -10.69 -17.42 5.41
CA ILE A 251 -10.83 -17.67 6.83
C ILE A 251 -10.85 -19.17 7.12
N GLU A 252 -11.72 -19.92 6.42
CA GLU A 252 -11.87 -21.38 6.60
C GLU A 252 -10.57 -22.14 6.36
N LYS A 253 -9.81 -21.74 5.32
CA LYS A 253 -8.55 -22.40 4.95
C LYS A 253 -7.37 -22.03 5.84
N GLY A 254 -7.38 -20.83 6.41
CA GLY A 254 -6.19 -20.23 6.99
C GLY A 254 -6.26 -19.90 8.49
N ALA A 255 -7.36 -20.21 9.19
CA ALA A 255 -7.57 -19.83 10.60
C ALA A 255 -6.43 -20.26 11.54
N ASN A 256 -5.77 -21.37 11.25
CA ASN A 256 -4.67 -21.93 12.06
C ASN A 256 -3.29 -21.78 11.42
N GLN A 257 -3.17 -20.96 10.34
CA GLN A 257 -1.92 -20.75 9.65
C GLN A 257 -1.17 -19.53 10.23
N PRO A 258 0.18 -19.52 10.14
CA PRO A 258 0.97 -18.39 10.62
C PRO A 258 0.92 -17.16 9.69
N GLU A 259 0.36 -17.30 8.49
CA GLU A 259 0.14 -16.22 7.56
C GLU A 259 -1.06 -15.36 8.00
N TYR A 260 -1.00 -14.08 7.66
CA TYR A 260 -2.00 -13.08 8.08
C TYR A 260 -3.30 -13.11 7.24
N PHE A 261 -3.38 -13.91 6.20
CA PHE A 261 -4.44 -13.80 5.19
C PHE A 261 -5.85 -14.03 5.76
N ALA A 262 -6.02 -15.04 6.61
CA ALA A 262 -7.30 -15.35 7.23
C ALA A 262 -7.75 -14.25 8.21
N ALA A 263 -6.87 -13.79 9.09
CA ALA A 263 -7.18 -12.71 10.03
C ALA A 263 -7.47 -11.39 9.30
N ARG A 264 -6.72 -11.12 8.23
CA ARG A 264 -6.96 -9.95 7.39
C ARG A 264 -8.29 -10.05 6.63
N ALA A 265 -8.66 -11.25 6.15
CA ALA A 265 -9.95 -11.49 5.49
C ALA A 265 -11.12 -11.22 6.46
N ALA A 266 -11.04 -11.73 7.70
CA ALA A 266 -12.04 -11.46 8.73
C ALA A 266 -12.17 -9.95 9.01
N LEU A 267 -11.05 -9.25 9.17
CA LEU A 267 -11.04 -7.79 9.33
C LEU A 267 -11.74 -7.08 8.15
N GLN A 268 -11.49 -7.50 6.91
CA GLN A 268 -12.09 -6.87 5.73
C GLN A 268 -13.60 -7.12 5.65
N ILE A 269 -14.08 -8.33 5.96
CA ILE A 269 -15.52 -8.59 6.04
C ILE A 269 -16.16 -7.71 7.13
N GLY A 270 -15.52 -7.57 8.29
CA GLY A 270 -15.97 -6.67 9.35
C GLY A 270 -16.11 -5.22 8.85
N LEU A 271 -15.12 -4.71 8.12
CA LEU A 271 -15.15 -3.37 7.53
C LEU A 271 -16.26 -3.23 6.46
N ILE A 272 -16.47 -4.25 5.63
CA ILE A 272 -17.57 -4.26 4.65
C ILE A 272 -18.93 -4.16 5.34
N TYR A 273 -19.18 -4.96 6.39
CA TYR A 273 -20.45 -4.89 7.11
C TYR A 273 -20.61 -3.60 7.91
N GLU A 274 -19.53 -3.03 8.44
CA GLU A 274 -19.56 -1.70 9.07
C GLU A 274 -19.99 -0.61 8.07
N GLN A 275 -19.47 -0.64 6.85
CA GLN A 275 -19.86 0.28 5.77
C GLN A 275 -21.32 0.09 5.33
N LYS A 276 -21.81 -1.15 5.32
CA LYS A 276 -23.22 -1.48 5.05
C LYS A 276 -24.15 -1.15 6.22
N GLY A 277 -23.66 -0.61 7.33
CA GLY A 277 -24.46 -0.27 8.51
C GLY A 277 -24.86 -1.47 9.37
N ASN A 278 -24.37 -2.68 9.07
CA ASN A 278 -24.65 -3.88 9.85
C ASN A 278 -23.61 -4.06 10.97
N SER A 279 -23.79 -3.30 12.07
CA SER A 279 -22.87 -3.32 13.21
C SER A 279 -22.76 -4.71 13.87
N SER A 280 -23.83 -5.50 13.90
CA SER A 280 -23.82 -6.83 14.51
C SER A 280 -22.88 -7.79 13.76
N LEU A 281 -23.03 -7.92 12.45
CA LEU A 281 -22.15 -8.75 11.62
C LEU A 281 -20.73 -8.19 11.59
N ALA A 282 -20.56 -6.88 11.56
CA ALA A 282 -19.24 -6.25 11.62
C ALA A 282 -18.48 -6.67 12.89
N ILE A 283 -19.13 -6.58 14.07
CA ILE A 283 -18.55 -6.99 15.36
C ILE A 283 -18.20 -8.48 15.36
N THR A 284 -19.07 -9.34 14.80
CA THR A 284 -18.80 -10.77 14.68
C THR A 284 -17.49 -11.03 13.94
N PHE A 285 -17.30 -10.43 12.76
CA PHE A 285 -16.09 -10.66 11.99
C PHE A 285 -14.85 -9.97 12.57
N PHE A 286 -14.98 -8.83 13.25
CA PHE A 286 -13.87 -8.24 14.00
C PHE A 286 -13.43 -9.16 15.14
N ASN A 287 -14.37 -9.81 15.86
CA ASN A 287 -14.05 -10.80 16.89
C ASN A 287 -13.38 -12.03 16.27
N THR A 288 -13.86 -12.54 15.13
CA THR A 288 -13.19 -13.62 14.40
C THR A 288 -11.72 -13.28 14.10
N CYS A 289 -11.42 -12.03 13.72
CA CYS A 289 -10.04 -11.57 13.54
C CYS A 289 -9.23 -11.63 14.86
N LEU A 290 -9.81 -11.20 15.98
CA LEU A 290 -9.15 -11.18 17.30
C LEU A 290 -8.87 -12.58 17.86
N GLU A 291 -9.72 -13.55 17.54
CA GLU A 291 -9.62 -14.95 17.99
C GLU A 291 -8.46 -15.70 17.34
N MET A 292 -8.06 -15.31 16.12
CA MET A 292 -6.93 -15.92 15.43
C MET A 292 -5.63 -15.54 16.13
N LYS A 293 -4.81 -16.55 16.43
CA LYS A 293 -3.56 -16.39 17.19
C LYS A 293 -2.37 -16.82 16.34
N ASN A 294 -1.17 -16.35 16.72
CA ASN A 294 0.10 -16.81 16.15
C ASN A 294 0.28 -16.54 14.63
N HIS A 295 -0.32 -15.45 14.11
CA HIS A 295 -0.14 -15.05 12.72
C HIS A 295 0.68 -13.75 12.59
N ALA A 296 1.24 -13.52 11.41
CA ALA A 296 1.94 -12.27 11.09
C ALA A 296 1.02 -11.05 11.21
N PHE A 297 1.56 -9.92 11.63
CA PHE A 297 0.86 -8.64 11.81
C PHE A 297 -0.26 -8.63 12.87
N LYS A 298 -0.30 -9.61 13.78
CA LYS A 298 -1.38 -9.75 14.77
C LYS A 298 -1.69 -8.43 15.50
N ASN A 299 -0.71 -7.79 16.10
CA ASN A 299 -0.93 -6.57 16.89
C ASN A 299 -1.60 -5.46 16.07
N SER A 300 -1.20 -5.28 14.81
CA SER A 300 -1.77 -4.27 13.92
C SER A 300 -3.20 -4.62 13.49
N LEU A 301 -3.48 -5.89 13.20
CA LEU A 301 -4.82 -6.34 12.82
C LEU A 301 -5.77 -6.30 14.02
N ASP A 302 -5.33 -6.74 15.20
CA ASP A 302 -6.09 -6.67 16.43
C ASP A 302 -6.48 -5.24 16.79
N GLN A 303 -5.54 -4.29 16.67
CA GLN A 303 -5.82 -2.88 16.93
C GLN A 303 -6.90 -2.33 16.00
N LYS A 304 -6.83 -2.66 14.71
CA LYS A 304 -7.83 -2.26 13.72
C LYS A 304 -9.20 -2.87 14.01
N ALA A 305 -9.25 -4.16 14.36
CA ALA A 305 -10.48 -4.85 14.72
C ALA A 305 -11.12 -4.25 15.98
N LYS A 306 -10.34 -4.02 17.06
CA LYS A 306 -10.81 -3.35 18.27
C LYS A 306 -11.36 -1.95 17.99
N THR A 307 -10.69 -1.19 17.15
CA THR A 307 -11.15 0.14 16.74
C THR A 307 -12.46 0.05 15.94
N GLY A 308 -12.61 -0.96 15.07
CA GLY A 308 -13.85 -1.23 14.33
C GLY A 308 -15.01 -1.54 15.27
N ILE A 309 -14.80 -2.41 16.26
CA ILE A 309 -15.81 -2.73 17.29
C ILE A 309 -16.24 -1.46 18.02
N GLN A 310 -15.30 -0.64 18.46
CA GLN A 310 -15.62 0.62 19.17
C GLN A 310 -16.46 1.59 18.32
N ARG A 311 -16.19 1.67 16.98
CA ARG A 311 -17.02 2.47 16.08
C ARG A 311 -18.43 1.92 15.94
N CYS A 312 -18.57 0.60 15.85
CA CYS A 312 -19.87 -0.07 15.74
C CYS A 312 -20.74 0.09 17.00
N LEU A 313 -20.11 0.11 18.20
CA LEU A 313 -20.80 0.27 19.48
C LEU A 313 -21.25 1.72 19.77
N ARG A 314 -20.69 2.72 19.07
CA ARG A 314 -21.04 4.14 19.22
C ARG A 314 -22.14 4.60 18.27
N LYS A 315 -22.53 3.78 17.31
CA LYS A 315 -23.65 4.00 16.38
C LYS A 315 -24.93 3.45 16.95
#